data_5daeeecfaee16dcd02a52e89bb24a25a
#
_entry.id   5daeeecfaee16dcd02a52e89bb24a25a
#
_cell.length_a   1.000
_cell.length_b   1.000
_cell.length_c   1.000
_cell.angle_alpha   90.00
_cell.angle_beta   90.00
_cell.angle_gamma   90.00
#
_symmetry.space_group_name_H-M   'P 1'
#
loop_
_entity.id
_entity.type
_entity.pdbx_description
1 polymer ?
#
loop_
_entity_poly.entity_id
_entity_poly.type
_entity_poly.pdbx_seq_one_letter_code
_entity_poly.pdbx_strand_id
1 'polypeptide(L)'
;MNSPIGWIGGKRALRKEIIALFPQDGVGRYIEVFFGAGWVFFSREKQPGQLEVINDRDGQIVNLFRCIKYHRAALQEELEWLVSAREIFFTAMDQLHTDGLTDIQRAARFFYLLKTSFGCDKKTFATSGKSVVNSIDYLEQVQKRLNGVVIENRDFEPILKTYDRPDALFYLDPPYLGTEKHYEGMFGWEEPGRKA
;
A
#
# COMPACT_ATOMS: atom_id res chain seq x y z
N MET A 1 7.01 3.57 13.15
CA MET A 1 7.95 3.40 12.02
C MET A 1 7.43 4.11 10.78
N ASN A 2 8.20 4.23 9.68
CA ASN A 2 7.71 4.81 8.45
C ASN A 2 7.10 3.74 7.51
N SER A 3 6.25 4.17 6.55
CA SER A 3 5.85 3.32 5.43
C SER A 3 7.05 2.96 4.55
N PRO A 4 7.11 1.73 3.98
CA PRO A 4 8.16 1.35 3.04
C PRO A 4 8.04 2.06 1.68
N ILE A 5 6.87 2.60 1.36
CA ILE A 5 6.58 3.25 0.06
C ILE A 5 6.03 4.66 0.25
N GLY A 6 6.21 5.49 -0.78
CA GLY A 6 5.44 6.72 -0.95
C GLY A 6 4.13 6.42 -1.68
N TRP A 7 3.14 7.30 -1.51
CA TRP A 7 1.84 7.19 -2.17
C TRP A 7 1.23 8.57 -2.39
N ILE A 8 0.59 8.79 -3.53
CA ILE A 8 -0.13 10.04 -3.80
C ILE A 8 -1.31 10.14 -2.81
N GLY A 9 -1.47 11.26 -2.15
CA GLY A 9 -2.47 11.44 -1.08
C GLY A 9 -2.11 10.83 0.27
N GLY A 10 -0.93 10.18 0.39
CA GLY A 10 -0.51 9.54 1.65
C GLY A 10 -0.39 10.51 2.83
N LYS A 11 -0.83 10.11 4.00
CA LYS A 11 -0.96 10.95 5.21
C LYS A 11 0.35 11.10 6.00
N ARG A 12 1.51 11.09 5.33
CA ARG A 12 2.82 11.18 5.98
C ARG A 12 2.94 12.39 6.92
N ALA A 13 2.46 13.56 6.50
CA ALA A 13 2.53 14.78 7.28
C ALA A 13 1.56 14.78 8.47
N LEU A 14 0.35 14.27 8.27
CA LEU A 14 -0.77 14.34 9.23
C LEU A 14 -0.90 13.11 10.14
N ARG A 15 -0.05 12.09 9.96
CA ARG A 15 -0.22 10.79 10.65
C ARG A 15 -0.23 10.87 12.17
N LYS A 16 0.55 11.81 12.75
CA LYS A 16 0.62 11.97 14.21
C LYS A 16 -0.65 12.60 14.76
N GLU A 17 -1.14 13.62 14.09
CA GLU A 17 -2.39 14.32 14.41
C GLU A 17 -3.58 13.38 14.28
N ILE A 18 -3.63 12.56 13.23
CA ILE A 18 -4.67 11.54 13.04
C ILE A 18 -4.65 10.53 14.17
N ILE A 19 -3.49 9.96 14.51
CA ILE A 19 -3.36 8.98 15.58
C ILE A 19 -3.75 9.57 16.95
N ALA A 20 -3.46 10.84 17.19
CA ALA A 20 -3.83 11.53 18.43
C ALA A 20 -5.34 11.65 18.64
N LEU A 21 -6.13 11.54 17.57
CA LEU A 21 -7.59 11.55 17.62
C LEU A 21 -8.21 10.17 17.89
N PHE A 22 -7.41 9.10 17.85
CA PHE A 22 -7.93 7.76 18.08
C PHE A 22 -8.26 7.53 19.56
N PRO A 23 -9.31 6.73 19.87
CA PRO A 23 -9.59 6.30 21.22
C PRO A 23 -8.35 5.63 21.84
N GLN A 24 -8.06 5.99 23.10
CA GLN A 24 -6.91 5.41 23.82
C GLN A 24 -7.21 4.01 24.34
N ASP A 25 -8.49 3.73 24.65
CA ASP A 25 -8.96 2.50 25.27
C ASP A 25 -10.14 1.90 24.48
N GLY A 26 -10.43 0.61 24.74
CA GLY A 26 -11.61 -0.06 24.22
C GLY A 26 -11.51 -0.50 22.74
N VAL A 27 -10.37 -0.32 22.08
CA VAL A 27 -10.16 -0.70 20.68
C VAL A 27 -9.58 -2.11 20.61
N GLY A 28 -10.45 -3.12 20.44
CA GLY A 28 -10.04 -4.52 20.23
C GLY A 28 -9.69 -4.81 18.75
N ARG A 29 -10.16 -3.99 17.81
CA ARG A 29 -9.92 -4.14 16.37
C ARG A 29 -9.56 -2.81 15.74
N TYR A 30 -8.48 -2.76 15.00
CA TYR A 30 -8.09 -1.63 14.15
C TYR A 30 -8.16 -2.01 12.68
N ILE A 31 -8.96 -1.31 11.91
CA ILE A 31 -9.20 -1.62 10.49
C ILE A 31 -8.86 -0.39 9.64
N GLU A 32 -7.85 -0.48 8.78
CA GLU A 32 -7.52 0.54 7.78
C GLU A 32 -8.06 0.10 6.43
N VAL A 33 -9.15 0.73 5.98
CA VAL A 33 -9.97 0.26 4.84
C VAL A 33 -9.39 0.67 3.49
N PHE A 34 -8.78 1.84 3.41
CA PHE A 34 -8.11 2.39 2.22
C PHE A 34 -6.62 2.55 2.56
N PHE A 35 -5.88 1.43 2.49
CA PHE A 35 -4.56 1.34 3.10
C PHE A 35 -3.50 2.18 2.38
N GLY A 36 -3.50 2.18 1.03
CA GLY A 36 -2.47 2.86 0.24
C GLY A 36 -1.05 2.50 0.71
N ALA A 37 -0.29 3.52 1.12
CA ALA A 37 1.03 3.32 1.72
C ALA A 37 1.02 2.95 3.21
N GLY A 38 -0.12 3.03 3.90
CA GLY A 38 -0.25 2.69 5.31
C GLY A 38 0.49 3.62 6.27
N TRP A 39 0.60 4.92 5.96
CA TRP A 39 1.35 5.86 6.81
C TRP A 39 0.83 5.93 8.24
N VAL A 40 -0.48 5.84 8.44
CA VAL A 40 -1.11 5.86 9.77
C VAL A 40 -0.81 4.55 10.49
N PHE A 41 -1.07 3.41 9.84
CA PHE A 41 -0.80 2.08 10.36
C PHE A 41 0.65 1.89 10.81
N PHE A 42 1.63 2.24 9.97
CA PHE A 42 3.05 2.07 10.30
C PHE A 42 3.53 3.03 11.37
N SER A 43 2.88 4.19 11.56
CA SER A 43 3.24 5.15 12.60
C SER A 43 2.59 4.84 13.94
N ARG A 44 1.52 4.06 13.94
CA ARG A 44 0.83 3.61 15.13
C ARG A 44 1.59 2.47 15.81
N GLU A 45 1.61 2.47 17.13
CA GLU A 45 2.13 1.34 17.90
C GLU A 45 1.12 0.19 17.90
N LYS A 46 1.65 -1.03 17.74
CA LYS A 46 0.85 -2.24 17.81
C LYS A 46 0.40 -2.48 19.26
N GLN A 47 -0.90 -2.62 19.48
CA GLN A 47 -1.44 -2.92 20.78
C GLN A 47 -1.48 -4.44 21.02
N PRO A 48 -1.06 -4.93 22.21
CA PRO A 48 -1.16 -6.34 22.54
C PRO A 48 -2.61 -6.84 22.45
N GLY A 49 -2.80 -8.01 21.83
CA GLY A 49 -4.13 -8.63 21.70
C GLY A 49 -5.09 -7.99 20.70
N GLN A 50 -4.73 -6.83 20.13
CA GLN A 50 -5.56 -6.15 19.14
C GLN A 50 -5.47 -6.85 17.78
N LEU A 51 -6.63 -7.11 17.15
CA LEU A 51 -6.72 -7.50 15.74
C LEU A 51 -6.43 -6.29 14.87
N GLU A 52 -5.46 -6.39 13.98
CA GLU A 52 -5.18 -5.38 12.97
C GLU A 52 -5.52 -5.92 11.58
N VAL A 53 -6.30 -5.15 10.83
CA VAL A 53 -6.72 -5.46 9.45
C VAL A 53 -6.34 -4.31 8.56
N ILE A 54 -5.67 -4.61 7.46
CA ILE A 54 -5.39 -3.65 6.39
C ILE A 54 -6.08 -4.12 5.12
N ASN A 55 -6.72 -3.22 4.42
CA ASN A 55 -7.40 -3.50 3.17
C ASN A 55 -7.09 -2.44 2.13
N ASP A 56 -6.98 -2.86 0.90
CA ASP A 56 -7.03 -1.95 -0.25
C ASP A 56 -7.73 -2.64 -1.40
N ARG A 57 -8.39 -1.85 -2.25
CA ARG A 57 -8.97 -2.35 -3.49
C ARG A 57 -7.89 -2.57 -4.56
N ASP A 58 -6.80 -1.78 -4.52
CA ASP A 58 -5.67 -1.96 -5.43
C ASP A 58 -4.92 -3.27 -5.13
N GLY A 59 -5.13 -4.26 -5.99
CA GLY A 59 -4.47 -5.56 -5.90
C GLY A 59 -2.95 -5.49 -5.94
N GLN A 60 -2.34 -4.45 -6.53
CA GLN A 60 -0.88 -4.29 -6.57
C GLN A 60 -0.34 -3.91 -5.19
N ILE A 61 -1.03 -3.01 -4.48
CA ILE A 61 -0.71 -2.65 -3.08
C ILE A 61 -0.80 -3.90 -2.21
N VAL A 62 -1.93 -4.60 -2.28
CA VAL A 62 -2.18 -5.81 -1.49
C VAL A 62 -1.13 -6.87 -1.78
N ASN A 63 -0.83 -7.12 -3.06
CA ASN A 63 0.19 -8.08 -3.48
C ASN A 63 1.57 -7.71 -2.91
N LEU A 64 1.97 -6.44 -2.98
CA LEU A 64 3.23 -5.98 -2.40
C LEU A 64 3.32 -6.29 -0.91
N PHE A 65 2.31 -5.92 -0.13
CA PHE A 65 2.35 -6.14 1.32
C PHE A 65 2.23 -7.64 1.70
N ARG A 66 1.52 -8.45 0.92
CA ARG A 66 1.53 -9.91 1.06
C ARG A 66 2.93 -10.49 0.80
N CYS A 67 3.60 -10.06 -0.27
CA CYS A 67 4.97 -10.50 -0.59
C CYS A 67 5.96 -10.06 0.49
N ILE A 68 5.88 -8.83 1.00
CA ILE A 68 6.72 -8.39 2.13
C ILE A 68 6.47 -9.27 3.36
N LYS A 69 5.22 -9.58 3.67
CA LYS A 69 4.86 -10.36 4.85
C LYS A 69 5.33 -11.82 4.77
N TYR A 70 5.10 -12.49 3.64
CA TYR A 70 5.26 -13.93 3.52
C TYR A 70 6.47 -14.37 2.70
N HIS A 71 6.95 -13.54 1.79
CA HIS A 71 7.97 -13.87 0.79
C HIS A 71 9.09 -12.83 0.72
N ARG A 72 9.40 -12.17 1.84
CA ARG A 72 10.36 -11.06 1.90
C ARG A 72 11.70 -11.40 1.25
N ALA A 73 12.29 -12.55 1.57
CA ALA A 73 13.61 -12.92 1.05
C ALA A 73 13.62 -12.99 -0.49
N ALA A 74 12.64 -13.67 -1.08
CA ALA A 74 12.53 -13.76 -2.53
C ALA A 74 12.20 -12.41 -3.19
N LEU A 75 11.42 -11.55 -2.50
CA LEU A 75 11.18 -10.18 -2.96
C LEU A 75 12.45 -9.34 -2.94
N GLN A 76 13.28 -9.48 -1.91
CA GLN A 76 14.57 -8.78 -1.82
C GLN A 76 15.53 -9.22 -2.93
N GLU A 77 15.62 -10.51 -3.20
CA GLU A 77 16.40 -11.07 -4.29
C GLU A 77 15.98 -10.51 -5.66
N GLU A 78 14.69 -10.46 -5.95
CA GLU A 78 14.17 -9.85 -7.19
C GLU A 78 14.49 -8.34 -7.27
N LEU A 79 14.46 -7.62 -6.15
CA LEU A 79 14.76 -6.19 -6.10
C LEU A 79 16.24 -5.88 -6.34
N GLU A 80 17.15 -6.76 -5.98
CA GLU A 80 18.60 -6.60 -6.19
C GLU A 80 18.97 -6.52 -7.69
N TRP A 81 18.19 -7.18 -8.55
CA TRP A 81 18.37 -7.12 -10.00
C TRP A 81 17.84 -5.84 -10.66
N LEU A 82 17.00 -5.06 -9.96
CA LEU A 82 16.36 -3.86 -10.50
C LEU A 82 17.22 -2.62 -10.21
N VAL A 83 18.26 -2.44 -10.99
CA VAL A 83 19.12 -1.24 -10.88
C VAL A 83 18.40 0.02 -11.34
N SER A 84 18.79 1.17 -10.80
CA SER A 84 18.18 2.47 -11.14
C SER A 84 18.59 2.90 -12.56
N ALA A 85 17.83 2.48 -13.56
CA ALA A 85 18.04 2.80 -14.97
C ALA A 85 16.69 3.11 -15.64
N ARG A 86 16.72 4.09 -16.56
CA ARG A 86 15.53 4.52 -17.31
C ARG A 86 14.91 3.37 -18.13
N GLU A 87 15.74 2.58 -18.80
CA GLU A 87 15.29 1.43 -19.58
C GLU A 87 14.56 0.41 -18.69
N ILE A 88 15.16 0.06 -17.54
CA ILE A 88 14.54 -0.88 -16.58
C ILE A 88 13.24 -0.32 -16.04
N PHE A 89 13.15 1.01 -15.81
CA PHE A 89 11.93 1.66 -15.35
C PHE A 89 10.77 1.45 -16.33
N PHE A 90 10.97 1.75 -17.60
CA PHE A 90 9.91 1.59 -18.60
C PHE A 90 9.60 0.11 -18.85
N THR A 91 10.60 -0.76 -18.89
CA THR A 91 10.39 -2.21 -18.97
C THR A 91 9.55 -2.72 -17.79
N ALA A 92 9.84 -2.30 -16.56
CA ALA A 92 9.06 -2.68 -15.39
C ALA A 92 7.63 -2.15 -15.45
N MET A 93 7.44 -0.93 -15.96
CA MET A 93 6.11 -0.34 -16.15
C MET A 93 5.26 -1.15 -17.16
N ASP A 94 5.83 -1.51 -18.29
CA ASP A 94 5.14 -2.31 -19.30
C ASP A 94 4.81 -3.71 -18.78
N GLN A 95 5.75 -4.34 -18.06
CA GLN A 95 5.58 -5.67 -17.48
C GLN A 95 4.46 -5.75 -16.43
N LEU A 96 4.14 -4.67 -15.70
CA LEU A 96 3.02 -4.70 -14.75
C LEU A 96 1.65 -4.94 -15.41
N HIS A 97 1.55 -4.69 -16.71
CA HIS A 97 0.34 -4.86 -17.51
C HIS A 97 0.34 -6.15 -18.36
N THR A 98 1.38 -6.99 -18.21
CA THR A 98 1.50 -8.25 -18.93
C THR A 98 1.21 -9.44 -18.03
N ASP A 99 0.67 -10.51 -18.63
CA ASP A 99 0.50 -11.79 -17.95
C ASP A 99 1.85 -12.55 -17.79
N GLY A 100 1.88 -13.50 -16.87
CA GLY A 100 3.01 -14.43 -16.70
C GLY A 100 4.01 -14.06 -15.61
N LEU A 101 3.91 -12.87 -14.97
CA LEU A 101 4.71 -12.57 -13.78
C LEU A 101 4.17 -13.32 -12.55
N THR A 102 5.08 -13.85 -11.74
CA THR A 102 4.74 -14.32 -10.40
C THR A 102 4.34 -13.14 -9.50
N ASP A 103 3.65 -13.41 -8.39
CA ASP A 103 3.28 -12.37 -7.42
C ASP A 103 4.51 -11.63 -6.88
N ILE A 104 5.62 -12.34 -6.66
CA ILE A 104 6.88 -11.76 -6.18
C ILE A 104 7.49 -10.83 -7.22
N GLN A 105 7.56 -11.25 -8.48
CA GLN A 105 8.07 -10.44 -9.58
C GLN A 105 7.24 -9.18 -9.80
N ARG A 106 5.91 -9.31 -9.74
CA ARG A 106 4.98 -8.19 -9.85
C ARG A 106 5.15 -7.21 -8.68
N ALA A 107 5.28 -7.73 -7.45
CA ALA A 107 5.53 -6.91 -6.27
C ALA A 107 6.86 -6.16 -6.35
N ALA A 108 7.93 -6.80 -6.85
CA ALA A 108 9.24 -6.17 -7.03
C ALA A 108 9.16 -5.00 -8.03
N ARG A 109 8.52 -5.19 -9.19
CA ARG A 109 8.36 -4.14 -10.20
C ARG A 109 7.50 -2.99 -9.69
N PHE A 110 6.41 -3.29 -9.00
CA PHE A 110 5.56 -2.26 -8.39
C PHE A 110 6.32 -1.43 -7.35
N PHE A 111 7.04 -2.09 -6.43
CA PHE A 111 7.89 -1.42 -5.45
C PHE A 111 8.97 -0.57 -6.11
N TYR A 112 9.66 -1.09 -7.12
CA TYR A 112 10.69 -0.40 -7.88
C TYR A 112 10.13 0.88 -8.52
N LEU A 113 8.98 0.79 -9.21
CA LEU A 113 8.35 1.96 -9.82
C LEU A 113 7.97 3.03 -8.79
N LEU A 114 7.42 2.65 -7.64
CA LEU A 114 7.12 3.61 -6.57
C LEU A 114 8.36 4.31 -6.03
N LYS A 115 9.51 3.61 -5.98
CA LYS A 115 10.76 4.16 -5.45
C LYS A 115 11.50 5.04 -6.45
N THR A 116 11.42 4.72 -7.73
CA THR A 116 12.20 5.36 -8.79
C THR A 116 11.42 6.36 -9.63
N SER A 117 10.11 6.51 -9.37
CA SER A 117 9.30 7.53 -10.04
C SER A 117 9.30 8.87 -9.30
N PHE A 118 9.07 9.95 -10.06
CA PHE A 118 8.83 11.27 -9.49
C PHE A 118 7.49 11.29 -8.74
N GLY A 119 7.49 11.75 -7.49
CA GLY A 119 6.25 11.82 -6.69
C GLY A 119 5.50 10.50 -6.50
N CYS A 120 6.14 9.36 -6.76
CA CYS A 120 5.52 8.03 -6.72
C CYS A 120 4.39 7.85 -7.76
N ASP A 121 4.45 8.56 -8.89
CA ASP A 121 3.44 8.53 -9.96
C ASP A 121 3.47 7.24 -10.81
N LYS A 122 4.54 6.45 -10.70
CA LYS A 122 4.80 5.21 -11.47
C LYS A 122 4.88 5.40 -13.00
N LYS A 123 4.91 6.65 -13.47
CA LYS A 123 4.90 7.03 -14.89
C LYS A 123 6.16 7.78 -15.30
N THR A 124 6.74 8.55 -14.40
CA THR A 124 7.87 9.46 -14.69
C THR A 124 9.12 9.03 -13.94
N PHE A 125 10.15 8.59 -14.66
CA PHE A 125 11.42 8.21 -14.05
C PHE A 125 12.09 9.39 -13.35
N ALA A 126 12.36 9.25 -12.06
CA ALA A 126 13.05 10.27 -11.27
C ALA A 126 14.57 10.17 -11.45
N THR A 127 15.21 11.27 -11.88
CA THR A 127 16.67 11.36 -12.07
C THR A 127 17.46 11.56 -10.77
N SER A 128 16.82 11.45 -9.61
CA SER A 128 17.38 11.82 -8.30
C SER A 128 18.32 10.78 -7.66
N GLY A 129 18.75 9.75 -8.39
CA GLY A 129 19.73 8.77 -7.90
C GLY A 129 19.24 7.94 -6.69
N LYS A 130 17.95 7.88 -6.42
CA LYS A 130 17.40 7.05 -5.34
C LYS A 130 17.57 5.58 -5.71
N SER A 131 18.46 4.90 -5.01
CA SER A 131 18.62 3.47 -5.14
C SER A 131 17.52 2.73 -4.38
N VAL A 132 16.96 1.71 -5.02
CA VAL A 132 16.03 0.76 -4.38
C VAL A 132 16.75 -0.02 -3.28
N VAL A 133 18.03 -0.31 -3.47
CA VAL A 133 18.90 -1.06 -2.55
C VAL A 133 18.84 -0.51 -1.12
N ASN A 134 18.86 0.82 -0.94
CA ASN A 134 18.77 1.44 0.39
C ASN A 134 17.44 1.18 1.11
N SER A 135 16.45 0.62 0.41
CA SER A 135 15.14 0.31 0.99
C SER A 135 14.95 -1.18 1.27
N ILE A 136 15.84 -2.04 0.76
CA ILE A 136 15.71 -3.50 0.85
C ILE A 136 15.80 -3.96 2.31
N ASP A 137 16.80 -3.49 3.06
CA ASP A 137 17.00 -3.88 4.47
C ASP A 137 15.82 -3.45 5.35
N TYR A 138 15.17 -2.35 4.99
CA TYR A 138 14.01 -1.86 5.72
C TYR A 138 12.80 -2.80 5.64
N LEU A 139 12.71 -3.62 4.61
CA LEU A 139 11.61 -4.58 4.43
C LEU A 139 11.55 -5.62 5.57
N GLU A 140 12.67 -5.91 6.24
CA GLU A 140 12.65 -6.79 7.42
C GLU A 140 11.85 -6.20 8.58
N GLN A 141 12.03 -4.91 8.83
CA GLN A 141 11.26 -4.21 9.87
C GLN A 141 9.77 -4.15 9.52
N VAL A 142 9.47 -3.93 8.23
CA VAL A 142 8.09 -3.94 7.71
C VAL A 142 7.45 -5.32 7.87
N GLN A 143 8.17 -6.40 7.54
CA GLN A 143 7.71 -7.76 7.73
C GLN A 143 7.37 -8.05 9.21
N LYS A 144 8.27 -7.67 10.13
CA LYS A 144 8.03 -7.82 11.57
C LYS A 144 6.77 -7.06 12.02
N ARG A 145 6.56 -5.84 11.51
CA ARG A 145 5.35 -5.04 11.82
C ARG A 145 4.07 -5.67 11.29
N LEU A 146 4.13 -6.33 10.14
CA LEU A 146 2.98 -7.01 9.52
C LEU A 146 2.67 -8.38 10.16
N ASN A 147 3.46 -8.86 11.09
CA ASN A 147 3.20 -10.14 11.75
C ASN A 147 1.88 -10.09 12.53
N GLY A 148 1.00 -11.07 12.28
CA GLY A 148 -0.34 -11.14 12.88
C GLY A 148 -1.38 -10.19 12.26
N VAL A 149 -1.03 -9.36 11.27
CA VAL A 149 -1.96 -8.46 10.57
C VAL A 149 -2.73 -9.23 9.49
N VAL A 150 -4.03 -9.05 9.42
CA VAL A 150 -4.86 -9.56 8.31
C VAL A 150 -4.73 -8.61 7.12
N ILE A 151 -4.50 -9.17 5.94
CA ILE A 151 -4.39 -8.40 4.68
C ILE A 151 -5.51 -8.81 3.75
N GLU A 152 -6.44 -7.90 3.51
CA GLU A 152 -7.61 -8.07 2.65
C GLU A 152 -7.42 -7.36 1.31
N ASN A 153 -8.14 -7.84 0.29
CA ASN A 153 -8.22 -7.18 -1.01
C ASN A 153 -9.68 -7.19 -1.47
N ARG A 154 -10.45 -6.28 -0.89
CA ARG A 154 -11.91 -6.23 -1.10
C ARG A 154 -12.36 -4.78 -1.24
N ASP A 155 -13.57 -4.62 -1.76
CA ASP A 155 -14.28 -3.35 -1.67
C ASP A 155 -14.55 -2.98 -0.20
N PHE A 156 -14.75 -1.69 0.08
CA PHE A 156 -14.90 -1.18 1.44
C PHE A 156 -16.15 -1.71 2.16
N GLU A 157 -17.29 -1.84 1.46
CA GLU A 157 -18.54 -2.30 2.10
C GLU A 157 -18.45 -3.69 2.73
N PRO A 158 -17.93 -4.74 2.03
CA PRO A 158 -17.71 -6.03 2.65
C PRO A 158 -16.77 -5.98 3.86
N ILE A 159 -15.75 -5.12 3.84
CA ILE A 159 -14.84 -4.95 4.98
C ILE A 159 -15.59 -4.38 6.18
N LEU A 160 -16.35 -3.30 5.98
CA LEU A 160 -17.17 -2.71 7.05
C LEU A 160 -18.10 -3.77 7.64
N LYS A 161 -18.88 -4.48 6.81
CA LYS A 161 -19.81 -5.53 7.28
C LYS A 161 -19.13 -6.68 8.03
N THR A 162 -17.93 -7.07 7.60
CA THR A 162 -17.18 -8.19 8.21
C THR A 162 -16.62 -7.84 9.58
N TYR A 163 -16.09 -6.64 9.74
CA TYR A 163 -15.33 -6.25 10.93
C TYR A 163 -16.08 -5.30 11.87
N ASP A 164 -17.30 -4.89 11.56
CA ASP A 164 -18.13 -4.05 12.42
C ASP A 164 -18.49 -4.77 13.73
N ARG A 165 -17.89 -4.31 14.81
CA ARG A 165 -18.07 -4.81 16.18
C ARG A 165 -17.97 -3.62 17.15
N PRO A 166 -18.51 -3.72 18.35
CA PRO A 166 -18.50 -2.63 19.34
C PRO A 166 -17.10 -2.11 19.71
N ASP A 167 -16.06 -2.93 19.54
CA ASP A 167 -14.66 -2.63 19.81
C ASP A 167 -13.83 -2.31 18.55
N ALA A 168 -14.49 -2.06 17.40
CA ALA A 168 -13.83 -1.79 16.14
C ALA A 168 -13.56 -0.29 15.93
N LEU A 169 -12.31 0.06 15.61
CA LEU A 169 -11.92 1.36 15.08
C LEU A 169 -11.64 1.24 13.59
N PHE A 170 -12.45 1.88 12.78
CA PHE A 170 -12.22 2.02 11.34
C PHE A 170 -11.53 3.34 11.02
N TYR A 171 -10.38 3.26 10.37
CA TYR A 171 -9.76 4.41 9.72
C TYR A 171 -10.12 4.43 8.24
N LEU A 172 -10.85 5.47 7.83
CA LEU A 172 -11.37 5.65 6.47
C LEU A 172 -10.72 6.87 5.83
N ASP A 173 -9.94 6.65 4.78
CA ASP A 173 -9.28 7.69 3.98
C ASP A 173 -9.53 7.41 2.49
N PRO A 174 -10.78 7.54 2.03
CA PRO A 174 -11.13 7.26 0.64
C PRO A 174 -10.51 8.29 -0.30
N PRO A 175 -10.33 7.96 -1.59
CA PRO A 175 -9.96 8.91 -2.61
C PRO A 175 -10.89 10.12 -2.63
N TYR A 176 -10.33 11.31 -2.82
CA TYR A 176 -11.12 12.55 -2.86
C TYR A 176 -11.79 12.73 -4.22
N LEU A 177 -13.00 13.28 -4.22
CA LEU A 177 -13.71 13.67 -5.43
C LEU A 177 -12.84 14.62 -6.27
N GLY A 178 -12.74 14.36 -7.58
CA GLY A 178 -11.91 15.12 -8.51
C GLY A 178 -10.45 14.66 -8.60
N THR A 179 -10.05 13.65 -7.83
CA THR A 179 -8.71 13.07 -7.90
C THR A 179 -8.69 11.67 -8.52
N GLU A 180 -9.81 11.25 -9.13
CA GLU A 180 -10.04 9.90 -9.70
C GLU A 180 -8.97 9.52 -10.74
N LYS A 181 -8.42 10.50 -11.47
CA LYS A 181 -7.33 10.30 -12.43
C LYS A 181 -6.05 9.70 -11.83
N HIS A 182 -5.87 9.85 -10.52
CA HIS A 182 -4.73 9.26 -9.78
C HIS A 182 -5.00 7.82 -9.34
N TYR A 183 -6.26 7.38 -9.44
CA TYR A 183 -6.76 6.07 -9.00
C TYR A 183 -7.43 5.30 -10.14
N GLU A 184 -6.92 5.47 -11.39
CA GLU A 184 -7.44 4.82 -12.59
C GLU A 184 -7.64 3.31 -12.36
N GLY A 185 -8.87 2.84 -12.58
CA GLY A 185 -9.28 1.45 -12.39
C GLY A 185 -9.83 1.08 -11.00
N MET A 186 -9.80 1.98 -10.01
CA MET A 186 -10.25 1.67 -8.65
C MET A 186 -11.74 1.92 -8.39
N PHE A 187 -12.35 2.88 -9.08
CA PHE A 187 -13.76 3.20 -8.91
C PHE A 187 -14.43 3.27 -10.29
N GLY A 188 -15.21 2.24 -10.62
CA GLY A 188 -16.24 2.35 -11.63
C GLY A 188 -17.40 3.16 -11.05
N TRP A 189 -17.29 4.48 -11.02
CA TRP A 189 -18.46 5.32 -10.92
C TRP A 189 -19.15 5.27 -12.28
N GLU A 190 -20.14 4.40 -12.42
CA GLU A 190 -21.14 4.59 -13.48
C GLU A 190 -21.89 5.86 -13.11
N GLU A 191 -21.64 6.96 -13.83
CA GLU A 191 -22.53 8.13 -13.77
C GLU A 191 -23.93 7.64 -14.15
N PRO A 192 -24.96 7.79 -13.26
CA PRO A 192 -26.32 7.46 -13.64
C PRO A 192 -26.73 8.45 -14.75
N GLY A 193 -26.69 8.02 -16.02
CA GLY A 193 -27.23 8.83 -17.12
C GLY A 193 -26.42 8.95 -18.40
N ARG A 194 -25.19 8.47 -18.55
CA ARG A 194 -24.55 8.36 -19.86
C ARG A 194 -24.90 7.04 -20.53
N LYS A 195 -26.00 7.05 -21.29
CA LYS A 195 -26.25 6.05 -22.34
C LYS A 195 -25.28 6.33 -23.49
N ALA A 196 -24.66 5.25 -23.99
CA ALA A 196 -23.82 5.22 -25.19
C ALA A 196 -24.52 5.78 -26.42
#